data_eb320e87c5f2b9f521c9428d35dede49
#
_entry.id   eb320e87c5f2b9f521c9428d35dede49
#
_cell.length_a   1.000
_cell.length_b   1.000
_cell.length_c   1.000
_cell.angle_alpha   90.00
_cell.angle_beta   90.00
_cell.angle_gamma   90.00
#
_symmetry.space_group_name_H-M   'P 1'
#
loop_
_entity.id
_entity.type
_entity.pdbx_description
1 polymer ?
#
loop_
_entity_poly.entity_id
_entity_poly.type
_entity_poly.pdbx_seq_one_letter_code
_entity_poly.pdbx_strand_id
1 'polypeptide(L)'
;MPDSKVFDSITVSEVTYLETDGQSARALIYRPKGEGPFPAIVCVHGGAWVSGDRFATAGFAEHIAEKGIVVMAIDTRLAPANPYPASVADINYATRWIKFHCESYHIDPARVGGLGISSGGQLLVLSAMRFDDPRYSDLALQTPGTTPDAKMAFVITCSGVLDPLGRYRMAEKSGNMAILLCHRAFFGDEKTMEESSPLLILERGEKTALPDALFFQGEADPRLPADTAENMASVWEAAGGKATAIIYQGAGHSIGSWRKRDFSDMLERISSLCHSTVNKV
;
A
#
# COMPACT_ATOMS: atom_id res chain seq x y z
N MET A 1 23.68 13.59 -7.45
CA MET A 1 22.70 13.83 -6.39
C MET A 1 21.70 14.82 -6.94
N PRO A 2 20.41 14.50 -7.05
CA PRO A 2 19.43 15.51 -7.41
C PRO A 2 19.32 16.48 -6.23
N ASP A 3 19.19 17.78 -6.56
CA ASP A 3 19.04 18.87 -5.61
C ASP A 3 17.99 18.53 -4.55
N SER A 4 18.40 18.57 -3.28
CA SER A 4 17.47 18.47 -2.16
C SER A 4 16.59 19.72 -2.19
N LYS A 5 15.39 19.60 -2.77
CA LYS A 5 14.34 20.60 -2.55
C LYS A 5 14.05 20.59 -1.06
N VAL A 6 14.45 21.64 -0.36
CA VAL A 6 14.03 21.87 1.03
C VAL A 6 12.55 22.22 0.97
N PHE A 7 11.70 21.26 1.31
CA PHE A 7 10.27 21.52 1.48
C PHE A 7 10.09 22.25 2.82
N ASP A 8 9.85 23.56 2.75
CA ASP A 8 9.63 24.37 3.96
C ASP A 8 8.40 23.96 4.78
N SER A 9 7.49 23.15 4.20
CA SER A 9 6.20 22.76 4.76
C SER A 9 6.18 21.39 5.47
N ILE A 10 7.23 20.56 5.32
CA ILE A 10 7.29 19.21 5.89
C ILE A 10 8.60 18.98 6.64
N THR A 11 8.64 17.95 7.47
CA THR A 11 9.85 17.39 8.09
C THR A 11 9.97 15.92 7.66
N VAL A 12 11.20 15.45 7.47
CA VAL A 12 11.48 14.04 7.14
C VAL A 12 12.40 13.46 8.20
N SER A 13 12.04 12.31 8.76
CA SER A 13 12.86 11.56 9.71
C SER A 13 12.92 10.10 9.34
N GLU A 14 14.02 9.44 9.67
CA GLU A 14 14.17 7.99 9.49
C GLU A 14 14.04 7.28 10.82
N VAL A 15 13.32 6.16 10.84
CA VAL A 15 13.11 5.32 12.04
C VAL A 15 13.28 3.85 11.70
N THR A 16 13.75 3.05 12.66
CA THR A 16 13.61 1.60 12.62
C THR A 16 12.27 1.26 13.25
N TYR A 17 11.35 0.72 12.46
CA TYR A 17 10.01 0.41 12.95
C TYR A 17 9.83 -1.07 13.33
N LEU A 18 10.64 -1.96 12.75
CA LEU A 18 10.57 -3.41 13.00
C LEU A 18 11.98 -3.98 13.11
N GLU A 19 12.18 -4.82 14.13
CA GLU A 19 13.34 -5.69 14.27
C GLU A 19 12.83 -7.13 14.44
N THR A 20 13.21 -8.02 13.52
CA THR A 20 12.81 -9.44 13.54
C THR A 20 13.84 -10.30 12.82
N ASP A 21 14.10 -11.50 13.35
CA ASP A 21 15.01 -12.48 12.76
C ASP A 21 16.41 -11.93 12.41
N GLY A 22 16.91 -10.98 13.22
CA GLY A 22 18.19 -10.32 12.97
C GLY A 22 18.19 -9.32 11.82
N GLN A 23 17.02 -8.98 11.29
CA GLN A 23 16.82 -7.98 10.25
C GLN A 23 16.11 -6.76 10.82
N SER A 24 16.49 -5.56 10.33
CA SER A 24 15.84 -4.31 10.67
C SER A 24 15.13 -3.76 9.46
N ALA A 25 13.83 -3.46 9.58
CA ALA A 25 13.09 -2.69 8.59
C ALA A 25 12.93 -1.23 9.05
N ARG A 26 13.18 -0.30 8.13
CA ARG A 26 13.18 1.13 8.38
C ARG A 26 12.03 1.81 7.65
N ALA A 27 11.70 3.01 8.10
CA ALA A 27 10.75 3.88 7.43
C ALA A 27 11.25 5.31 7.37
N LEU A 28 10.82 6.04 6.33
CA LEU A 28 10.88 7.49 6.28
C LEU A 28 9.51 8.05 6.67
N ILE A 29 9.50 8.91 7.66
CA ILE A 29 8.29 9.62 8.11
C ILE A 29 8.32 11.03 7.53
N TYR A 30 7.44 11.30 6.60
CA TYR A 30 7.18 12.64 6.05
C TYR A 30 6.02 13.24 6.83
N ARG A 31 6.29 14.25 7.64
CA ARG A 31 5.28 14.89 8.50
C ARG A 31 5.06 16.33 8.08
N PRO A 32 3.81 16.77 7.86
CA PRO A 32 3.48 18.19 7.70
C PRO A 32 3.89 19.00 8.92
N LYS A 33 4.33 20.24 8.75
CA LYS A 33 4.47 21.19 9.86
C LYS A 33 3.10 21.63 10.35
N GLY A 34 2.94 21.82 11.66
CA GLY A 34 1.68 22.20 12.29
C GLY A 34 1.29 21.26 13.41
N GLU A 35 0.14 21.54 14.03
CA GLU A 35 -0.29 20.86 15.25
C GLU A 35 -1.08 19.58 15.01
N GLY A 36 -1.68 19.39 13.80
CA GLY A 36 -2.53 18.24 13.53
C GLY A 36 -3.89 18.30 14.26
N PRO A 37 -4.56 17.17 14.56
CA PRO A 37 -4.14 15.83 14.18
C PRO A 37 -4.29 15.58 12.67
N PHE A 38 -3.28 14.98 12.08
CA PHE A 38 -3.23 14.69 10.64
C PHE A 38 -3.77 13.27 10.34
N PRO A 39 -4.36 13.02 9.16
CA PRO A 39 -4.48 11.67 8.65
C PRO A 39 -3.09 11.10 8.35
N ALA A 40 -2.98 9.76 8.29
CA ALA A 40 -1.72 9.12 7.97
C ALA A 40 -1.85 7.99 6.96
N ILE A 41 -0.78 7.79 6.18
CA ILE A 41 -0.64 6.75 5.17
C ILE A 41 0.58 5.89 5.47
N VAL A 42 0.40 4.57 5.60
CA VAL A 42 1.48 3.59 5.44
C VAL A 42 1.71 3.40 3.95
N CYS A 43 2.86 3.85 3.44
CA CYS A 43 3.17 3.83 2.00
C CYS A 43 4.10 2.67 1.67
N VAL A 44 3.63 1.78 0.78
CA VAL A 44 4.30 0.53 0.41
C VAL A 44 4.79 0.60 -1.03
N HIS A 45 6.09 0.44 -1.20
CA HIS A 45 6.75 0.50 -2.51
C HIS A 45 6.39 -0.68 -3.43
N GLY A 46 6.58 -0.50 -4.73
CA GLY A 46 6.57 -1.58 -5.72
C GLY A 46 7.90 -2.33 -5.76
N GLY A 47 8.09 -3.17 -6.81
CA GLY A 47 9.33 -3.91 -7.01
C GLY A 47 9.11 -5.41 -7.16
N ALA A 48 7.89 -5.80 -7.51
CA ALA A 48 7.50 -7.20 -7.77
C ALA A 48 7.88 -8.15 -6.61
N TRP A 49 7.78 -7.66 -5.36
CA TRP A 49 8.08 -8.36 -4.09
C TRP A 49 9.55 -8.75 -3.88
N VAL A 50 10.43 -8.47 -4.84
CA VAL A 50 11.85 -8.89 -4.81
C VAL A 50 12.83 -7.72 -4.75
N SER A 51 12.34 -6.48 -4.86
CA SER A 51 13.16 -5.27 -4.83
C SER A 51 12.36 -4.06 -4.34
N GLY A 52 13.06 -2.97 -4.06
CA GLY A 52 12.51 -1.72 -3.57
C GLY A 52 12.84 -1.48 -2.11
N ASP A 53 12.64 -0.25 -1.69
CA ASP A 53 12.86 0.22 -0.33
C ASP A 53 12.02 1.48 -0.06
N ARG A 54 12.13 2.03 1.16
CA ARG A 54 11.45 3.26 1.61
C ARG A 54 11.74 4.49 0.77
N PHE A 55 12.84 4.51 0.00
CA PHE A 55 13.19 5.64 -0.87
C PHE A 55 12.48 5.61 -2.23
N ALA A 56 11.97 4.44 -2.64
CA ALA A 56 11.34 4.26 -3.95
C ALA A 56 10.09 5.15 -4.16
N THR A 57 9.49 5.62 -3.06
CA THR A 57 8.29 6.47 -3.09
C THR A 57 8.56 7.91 -2.63
N ALA A 58 9.81 8.31 -2.39
CA ALA A 58 10.18 9.57 -1.73
C ALA A 58 9.50 10.80 -2.34
N GLY A 59 9.68 11.06 -3.65
CA GLY A 59 9.08 12.23 -4.29
C GLY A 59 7.54 12.22 -4.27
N PHE A 60 6.92 11.05 -4.28
CA PHE A 60 5.46 10.94 -4.18
C PHE A 60 5.00 11.19 -2.74
N ALA A 61 5.70 10.63 -1.76
CA ALA A 61 5.43 10.83 -0.34
C ALA A 61 5.53 12.31 0.08
N GLU A 62 6.51 13.04 -0.46
CA GLU A 62 6.67 14.48 -0.25
C GLU A 62 5.43 15.25 -0.69
N HIS A 63 4.96 15.02 -1.93
CA HIS A 63 3.76 15.70 -2.44
C HIS A 63 2.48 15.35 -1.66
N ILE A 64 2.35 14.13 -1.16
CA ILE A 64 1.23 13.75 -0.29
C ILE A 64 1.34 14.46 1.06
N ALA A 65 2.54 14.56 1.64
CA ALA A 65 2.75 15.23 2.91
C ALA A 65 2.45 16.74 2.83
N GLU A 66 2.74 17.39 1.69
CA GLU A 66 2.35 18.78 1.43
C GLU A 66 0.83 19.01 1.44
N LYS A 67 0.01 17.94 1.28
CA LYS A 67 -1.45 17.98 1.42
C LYS A 67 -1.94 17.82 2.87
N GLY A 68 -1.06 17.90 3.86
CA GLY A 68 -1.43 17.78 5.27
C GLY A 68 -1.64 16.32 5.73
N ILE A 69 -0.93 15.37 5.15
CA ILE A 69 -1.03 13.95 5.45
C ILE A 69 0.34 13.43 5.92
N VAL A 70 0.42 12.73 7.04
CA VAL A 70 1.65 12.05 7.44
C VAL A 70 1.84 10.83 6.55
N VAL A 71 3.05 10.66 5.97
CA VAL A 71 3.37 9.48 5.16
C VAL A 71 4.51 8.71 5.80
N MET A 72 4.27 7.45 6.13
CA MET A 72 5.27 6.48 6.58
C MET A 72 5.63 5.58 5.39
N ALA A 73 6.69 5.91 4.66
CA ALA A 73 7.23 5.08 3.58
C ALA A 73 8.13 3.99 4.17
N ILE A 74 7.73 2.72 4.02
CA ILE A 74 8.34 1.59 4.72
C ILE A 74 9.22 0.72 3.81
N ASP A 75 10.27 0.13 4.41
CA ASP A 75 10.88 -1.08 3.89
C ASP A 75 9.95 -2.26 4.20
N THR A 76 10.00 -3.29 3.38
CA THR A 76 9.39 -4.59 3.67
C THR A 76 10.41 -5.69 3.43
N ARG A 77 10.29 -6.81 4.13
CA ARG A 77 11.11 -8.00 3.86
C ARG A 77 10.81 -8.54 2.47
N LEU A 78 11.85 -8.82 1.68
CA LEU A 78 11.76 -9.13 0.25
C LEU A 78 12.08 -10.60 -0.03
N ALA A 79 11.41 -11.15 -1.05
CA ALA A 79 11.75 -12.45 -1.61
C ALA A 79 13.07 -12.36 -2.43
N PRO A 80 13.77 -13.48 -2.61
CA PRO A 80 13.44 -14.85 -2.18
C PRO A 80 13.79 -15.14 -0.71
N ALA A 81 14.53 -14.26 -0.02
CA ALA A 81 14.93 -14.49 1.36
C ALA A 81 13.74 -14.55 2.33
N ASN A 82 12.73 -13.73 2.06
CA ASN A 82 11.50 -13.65 2.86
C ASN A 82 10.27 -13.76 1.94
N PRO A 83 9.83 -14.98 1.58
CA PRO A 83 8.65 -15.17 0.74
C PRO A 83 7.36 -14.79 1.48
N TYR A 84 6.21 -14.87 0.79
CA TYR A 84 4.90 -14.74 1.40
C TYR A 84 4.77 -15.64 2.65
N PRO A 85 4.23 -15.13 3.78
CA PRO A 85 3.52 -13.86 3.95
C PRO A 85 4.35 -12.72 4.59
N ALA A 86 5.68 -12.79 4.63
CA ALA A 86 6.54 -11.92 5.43
C ALA A 86 6.26 -10.41 5.24
N SER A 87 6.21 -9.93 3.99
CA SER A 87 5.95 -8.51 3.70
C SER A 87 4.54 -8.06 4.12
N VAL A 88 3.54 -8.96 4.08
CA VAL A 88 2.18 -8.63 4.54
C VAL A 88 2.17 -8.43 6.05
N ALA A 89 2.91 -9.27 6.78
CA ALA A 89 3.08 -9.13 8.23
C ALA A 89 3.82 -7.84 8.60
N ASP A 90 4.81 -7.42 7.80
CA ASP A 90 5.52 -6.15 8.00
C ASP A 90 4.57 -4.94 7.88
N ILE A 91 3.64 -4.95 6.92
CA ILE A 91 2.65 -3.88 6.73
C ILE A 91 1.66 -3.87 7.89
N ASN A 92 1.19 -5.04 8.33
CA ASN A 92 0.33 -5.16 9.51
C ASN A 92 1.03 -4.56 10.74
N TYR A 93 2.28 -4.93 10.95
CA TYR A 93 3.08 -4.39 12.05
C TYR A 93 3.28 -2.87 11.93
N ALA A 94 3.64 -2.35 10.73
CA ALA A 94 3.82 -0.91 10.49
C ALA A 94 2.55 -0.12 10.78
N THR A 95 1.37 -0.67 10.44
CA THR A 95 0.07 -0.05 10.73
C THR A 95 -0.19 0.05 12.22
N ARG A 96 0.12 -0.99 12.99
CA ARG A 96 0.03 -0.96 14.46
C ARG A 96 1.07 -0.02 15.07
N TRP A 97 2.29 -0.02 14.52
CA TRP A 97 3.38 0.82 14.97
C TRP A 97 3.06 2.30 14.84
N ILE A 98 2.58 2.75 13.67
CA ILE A 98 2.26 4.17 13.46
C ILE A 98 1.06 4.63 14.30
N LYS A 99 0.06 3.75 14.52
CA LYS A 99 -1.04 4.02 15.44
C LYS A 99 -0.58 4.15 16.89
N PHE A 100 0.37 3.33 17.31
CA PHE A 100 0.95 3.45 18.66
C PHE A 100 1.71 4.76 18.85
N HIS A 101 2.36 5.27 17.79
CA HIS A 101 3.14 6.50 17.81
C HIS A 101 2.33 7.74 17.36
N CYS A 102 1.00 7.67 17.32
CA CYS A 102 0.14 8.73 16.78
C CYS A 102 0.36 10.08 17.48
N GLU A 103 0.56 10.11 18.80
CA GLU A 103 0.84 11.34 19.54
C GLU A 103 2.17 11.98 19.11
N SER A 104 3.22 11.18 18.95
CA SER A 104 4.57 11.66 18.56
C SER A 104 4.59 12.31 17.16
N TYR A 105 3.71 11.87 16.28
CA TYR A 105 3.62 12.38 14.90
C TYR A 105 2.39 13.26 14.65
N HIS A 106 1.61 13.58 15.68
CA HIS A 106 0.37 14.37 15.62
C HIS A 106 -0.65 13.77 14.66
N ILE A 107 -0.86 12.45 14.73
CA ILE A 107 -1.75 11.67 13.86
C ILE A 107 -3.08 11.43 14.58
N ASP A 108 -4.16 11.46 13.82
CA ASP A 108 -5.45 10.91 14.25
C ASP A 108 -5.44 9.39 13.99
N PRO A 109 -5.42 8.54 15.02
CA PRO A 109 -5.36 7.09 14.85
C PRO A 109 -6.59 6.50 14.14
N ALA A 110 -7.72 7.21 14.12
CA ALA A 110 -8.92 6.81 13.38
C ALA A 110 -8.81 7.07 11.87
N ARG A 111 -7.81 7.85 11.43
CA ARG A 111 -7.55 8.21 10.04
C ARG A 111 -6.23 7.66 9.52
N VAL A 112 -5.83 6.48 9.99
CA VAL A 112 -4.68 5.75 9.46
C VAL A 112 -5.15 4.81 8.36
N GLY A 113 -4.63 4.99 7.16
CA GLY A 113 -4.86 4.13 6.01
C GLY A 113 -3.56 3.75 5.32
N GLY A 114 -3.65 3.27 4.09
CA GLY A 114 -2.47 2.86 3.36
C GLY A 114 -2.51 3.21 1.87
N LEU A 115 -1.31 3.29 1.27
CA LEU A 115 -1.09 3.46 -0.16
C LEU A 115 -0.05 2.45 -0.63
N GLY A 116 -0.40 1.66 -1.65
CA GLY A 116 0.50 0.67 -2.23
C GLY A 116 0.69 0.84 -3.72
N ILE A 117 1.93 0.73 -4.17
CA ILE A 117 2.30 0.86 -5.59
C ILE A 117 2.63 -0.52 -6.15
N SER A 118 2.04 -0.89 -7.30
CA SER A 118 2.33 -2.15 -8.00
C SER A 118 2.18 -3.37 -7.08
N SER A 119 3.24 -4.16 -6.84
CA SER A 119 3.24 -5.27 -5.88
C SER A 119 2.92 -4.83 -4.44
N GLY A 120 3.33 -3.63 -4.04
CA GLY A 120 2.96 -3.05 -2.75
C GLY A 120 1.44 -2.85 -2.61
N GLY A 121 0.73 -2.64 -3.71
CA GLY A 121 -0.73 -2.56 -3.72
C GLY A 121 -1.39 -3.89 -3.31
N GLN A 122 -0.89 -5.02 -3.82
CA GLN A 122 -1.37 -6.35 -3.42
C GLN A 122 -1.15 -6.59 -1.93
N LEU A 123 0.08 -6.35 -1.46
CA LEU A 123 0.45 -6.56 -0.06
C LEU A 123 -0.40 -5.73 0.89
N LEU A 124 -0.57 -4.44 0.56
CA LEU A 124 -1.34 -3.50 1.37
C LEU A 124 -2.81 -3.88 1.46
N VAL A 125 -3.44 -4.11 0.30
CA VAL A 125 -4.87 -4.46 0.25
C VAL A 125 -5.13 -5.77 0.97
N LEU A 126 -4.28 -6.79 0.78
CA LEU A 126 -4.39 -8.06 1.49
C LEU A 126 -4.25 -7.88 3.01
N SER A 127 -3.26 -7.09 3.48
CA SER A 127 -3.08 -6.77 4.91
C SER A 127 -4.30 -6.04 5.49
N ALA A 128 -4.91 -5.12 4.74
CA ALA A 128 -6.09 -4.39 5.18
C ALA A 128 -7.34 -5.28 5.23
N MET A 129 -7.54 -6.14 4.22
CA MET A 129 -8.68 -7.06 4.14
C MET A 129 -8.65 -8.10 5.26
N ARG A 130 -7.48 -8.58 5.64
CA ARG A 130 -7.24 -9.64 6.63
C ARG A 130 -6.37 -9.13 7.79
N PHE A 131 -6.71 -7.96 8.33
CA PHE A 131 -5.89 -7.26 9.34
C PHE A 131 -5.71 -8.07 10.65
N ASP A 132 -6.59 -9.01 10.95
CA ASP A 132 -6.60 -9.87 12.13
C ASP A 132 -6.18 -11.34 11.83
N ASP A 133 -5.78 -11.65 10.59
CA ASP A 133 -5.26 -12.98 10.24
C ASP A 133 -3.97 -13.24 11.05
N PRO A 134 -3.91 -14.35 11.81
CA PRO A 134 -2.73 -14.67 12.62
C PRO A 134 -1.42 -14.70 11.85
N ARG A 135 -1.43 -15.09 10.58
CA ARG A 135 -0.23 -15.09 9.71
C ARG A 135 0.38 -13.72 9.51
N TYR A 136 -0.43 -12.65 9.66
CA TYR A 136 0.01 -11.26 9.44
C TYR A 136 0.14 -10.49 10.75
N SER A 137 -0.60 -10.86 11.79
CA SER A 137 -0.64 -10.15 13.08
C SER A 137 0.32 -10.70 14.15
N ASP A 138 1.05 -11.79 13.85
CA ASP A 138 1.87 -12.54 14.82
C ASP A 138 3.14 -11.81 15.29
N LEU A 139 3.61 -10.79 14.55
CA LEU A 139 4.73 -9.97 15.00
C LEU A 139 4.32 -9.13 16.21
N ALA A 140 4.87 -9.43 17.38
CA ALA A 140 4.53 -8.74 18.62
C ALA A 140 5.07 -7.30 18.64
N LEU A 141 4.18 -6.31 18.71
CA LEU A 141 4.57 -4.94 18.96
C LEU A 141 4.84 -4.74 20.46
N GLN A 142 6.07 -4.37 20.80
CA GLN A 142 6.48 -4.11 22.18
C GLN A 142 5.89 -2.75 22.61
N THR A 143 4.73 -2.78 23.30
CA THR A 143 4.05 -1.58 23.79
C THR A 143 3.71 -1.70 25.27
N PRO A 144 3.86 -0.63 26.04
CA PRO A 144 3.20 -0.54 27.34
C PRO A 144 1.68 -0.39 27.13
N GLY A 145 0.89 -1.33 27.65
CA GLY A 145 -0.57 -1.29 27.55
C GLY A 145 -1.15 -2.05 26.35
N THR A 146 -2.29 -1.56 25.85
CA THR A 146 -3.03 -2.24 24.77
C THR A 146 -2.38 -1.98 23.41
N THR A 147 -2.07 -3.05 22.67
CA THR A 147 -1.57 -2.96 21.30
C THR A 147 -2.69 -2.49 20.35
N PRO A 148 -2.49 -1.46 19.53
CA PRO A 148 -3.46 -1.07 18.50
C PRO A 148 -3.72 -2.19 17.49
N ASP A 149 -4.90 -2.21 16.89
CA ASP A 149 -5.21 -3.08 15.76
C ASP A 149 -4.58 -2.57 14.46
N ALA A 150 -4.52 -3.45 13.43
CA ALA A 150 -4.04 -3.10 12.11
C ALA A 150 -5.17 -2.68 11.12
N LYS A 151 -6.37 -2.33 11.62
CA LYS A 151 -7.45 -1.83 10.77
C LYS A 151 -7.03 -0.54 10.07
N MET A 152 -7.30 -0.46 8.78
CA MET A 152 -7.09 0.75 8.00
C MET A 152 -8.41 1.47 7.77
N ALA A 153 -8.42 2.80 7.83
CA ALA A 153 -9.59 3.62 7.54
C ALA A 153 -9.87 3.67 6.02
N PHE A 154 -8.83 3.58 5.22
CA PHE A 154 -8.88 3.58 3.76
C PHE A 154 -7.69 2.85 3.16
N VAL A 155 -7.83 2.42 1.90
CA VAL A 155 -6.74 1.85 1.09
C VAL A 155 -6.69 2.52 -0.27
N ILE A 156 -5.46 2.73 -0.77
CA ILE A 156 -5.20 3.37 -2.06
C ILE A 156 -4.19 2.51 -2.81
N THR A 157 -4.42 2.26 -4.09
CA THR A 157 -3.39 1.62 -4.92
C THR A 157 -3.12 2.41 -6.19
N CYS A 158 -1.86 2.44 -6.59
CA CYS A 158 -1.44 2.98 -7.86
C CYS A 158 -0.83 1.85 -8.69
N SER A 159 -1.48 1.50 -9.81
CA SER A 159 -1.13 0.34 -10.66
C SER A 159 -0.94 -0.94 -9.84
N GLY A 160 -1.86 -1.19 -8.87
CA GLY A 160 -1.78 -2.29 -7.92
C GLY A 160 -1.94 -3.67 -8.56
N VAL A 161 -1.13 -4.64 -8.13
CA VAL A 161 -1.28 -6.05 -8.55
C VAL A 161 -2.39 -6.69 -7.72
N LEU A 162 -3.66 -6.41 -8.04
CA LEU A 162 -4.81 -6.84 -7.24
C LEU A 162 -5.24 -8.29 -7.52
N ASP A 163 -4.75 -8.86 -8.62
CA ASP A 163 -4.83 -10.27 -8.96
C ASP A 163 -3.45 -10.82 -9.36
N PRO A 164 -2.64 -11.32 -8.42
CA PRO A 164 -1.33 -11.89 -8.72
C PRO A 164 -1.41 -13.14 -9.61
N LEU A 165 -2.45 -13.97 -9.49
CA LEU A 165 -2.59 -15.16 -10.34
C LEU A 165 -2.92 -14.77 -11.78
N GLY A 166 -3.86 -13.83 -12.00
CA GLY A 166 -4.19 -13.32 -13.32
C GLY A 166 -2.99 -12.66 -14.00
N ARG A 167 -2.21 -11.87 -13.24
CA ARG A 167 -0.96 -11.29 -13.74
C ARG A 167 0.09 -12.36 -14.07
N TYR A 168 0.23 -13.40 -13.28
CA TYR A 168 1.14 -14.51 -13.54
C TYR A 168 0.77 -15.20 -14.86
N ARG A 169 -0.50 -15.53 -15.06
CA ARG A 169 -1.01 -16.14 -16.30
C ARG A 169 -0.86 -15.23 -17.53
N MET A 170 -1.02 -13.92 -17.35
CA MET A 170 -0.73 -12.95 -18.41
C MET A 170 0.76 -12.97 -18.79
N ALA A 171 1.65 -13.07 -17.81
CA ALA A 171 3.09 -13.16 -18.04
C ALA A 171 3.50 -14.48 -18.72
N GLU A 172 2.84 -15.58 -18.39
CA GLU A 172 3.04 -16.87 -19.10
C GLU A 172 2.68 -16.75 -20.58
N LYS A 173 1.51 -16.21 -20.89
CA LYS A 173 1.05 -16.00 -22.28
C LYS A 173 1.97 -15.09 -23.09
N SER A 174 2.56 -14.08 -22.45
CA SER A 174 3.48 -13.13 -23.11
C SER A 174 4.95 -13.57 -23.08
N GLY A 175 5.28 -14.67 -22.39
CA GLY A 175 6.66 -15.13 -22.20
C GLY A 175 7.50 -14.21 -21.33
N ASN A 176 6.89 -13.42 -20.44
CA ASN A 176 7.62 -12.49 -19.58
C ASN A 176 8.26 -13.19 -18.38
N MET A 177 9.43 -13.79 -18.63
CA MET A 177 10.19 -14.56 -17.64
C MET A 177 10.53 -13.76 -16.37
N ALA A 178 10.81 -12.46 -16.49
CA ALA A 178 11.14 -11.64 -15.32
C ALA A 178 9.96 -11.56 -14.33
N ILE A 179 8.74 -11.35 -14.83
CA ILE A 179 7.54 -11.36 -13.99
C ILE A 179 7.31 -12.75 -13.39
N LEU A 180 7.43 -13.82 -14.17
CA LEU A 180 7.23 -15.19 -13.70
C LEU A 180 8.18 -15.54 -12.55
N LEU A 181 9.47 -15.22 -12.69
CA LEU A 181 10.48 -15.48 -11.66
C LEU A 181 10.18 -14.73 -10.36
N CYS A 182 9.76 -13.47 -10.43
CA CYS A 182 9.38 -12.70 -9.25
C CYS A 182 8.17 -13.31 -8.52
N HIS A 183 7.13 -13.75 -9.26
CA HIS A 183 5.98 -14.40 -8.67
C HIS A 183 6.36 -15.71 -7.97
N ARG A 184 7.15 -16.55 -8.64
CA ARG A 184 7.62 -17.81 -8.05
C ARG A 184 8.50 -17.59 -6.83
N ALA A 185 9.37 -16.58 -6.86
CA ALA A 185 10.23 -16.26 -5.73
C ALA A 185 9.42 -15.84 -4.49
N PHE A 186 8.30 -15.12 -4.68
CA PHE A 186 7.49 -14.63 -3.56
C PHE A 186 6.40 -15.60 -3.14
N PHE A 187 5.61 -16.13 -4.07
CA PHE A 187 4.45 -16.98 -3.75
C PHE A 187 4.77 -18.48 -3.73
N GLY A 188 5.82 -18.91 -4.40
CA GLY A 188 6.16 -20.33 -4.57
C GLY A 188 5.32 -21.01 -5.66
N ASP A 189 4.00 -20.99 -5.55
CA ASP A 189 3.07 -21.67 -6.43
C ASP A 189 1.80 -20.86 -6.74
N GLU A 190 1.01 -21.35 -7.72
CA GLU A 190 -0.25 -20.71 -8.12
C GLU A 190 -1.34 -20.76 -7.04
N LYS A 191 -1.35 -21.80 -6.20
CA LYS A 191 -2.32 -21.92 -5.10
C LYS A 191 -2.13 -20.79 -4.08
N THR A 192 -0.89 -20.47 -3.78
CA THR A 192 -0.55 -19.33 -2.91
C THR A 192 -0.90 -17.99 -3.57
N MET A 193 -0.69 -17.85 -4.90
CA MET A 193 -1.13 -16.67 -5.63
C MET A 193 -2.64 -16.49 -5.58
N GLU A 194 -3.40 -17.57 -5.76
CA GLU A 194 -4.87 -17.59 -5.69
C GLU A 194 -5.38 -17.24 -4.29
N GLU A 195 -4.81 -17.87 -3.26
CA GLU A 195 -5.19 -17.67 -1.85
C GLU A 195 -4.94 -16.23 -1.40
N SER A 196 -3.86 -15.61 -1.88
CA SER A 196 -3.43 -14.26 -1.52
C SER A 196 -3.84 -13.18 -2.52
N SER A 197 -4.69 -13.49 -3.51
CA SER A 197 -5.23 -12.53 -4.47
C SER A 197 -6.40 -11.75 -3.85
N PRO A 198 -6.27 -10.42 -3.61
CA PRO A 198 -7.38 -9.60 -3.13
C PRO A 198 -8.66 -9.74 -3.97
N LEU A 199 -8.52 -9.75 -5.30
CA LEU A 199 -9.65 -9.93 -6.23
C LEU A 199 -10.33 -11.29 -6.01
N LEU A 200 -9.57 -12.38 -6.06
CA LEU A 200 -10.11 -13.73 -5.97
C LEU A 200 -10.70 -14.06 -4.58
N ILE A 201 -10.17 -13.45 -3.51
CA ILE A 201 -10.75 -13.54 -2.17
C ILE A 201 -12.20 -13.04 -2.17
N LEU A 202 -12.45 -11.87 -2.79
CA LEU A 202 -13.79 -11.30 -2.85
C LEU A 202 -14.70 -12.07 -3.82
N GLU A 203 -14.19 -12.53 -4.95
CA GLU A 203 -14.95 -13.38 -5.90
C GLU A 203 -15.41 -14.71 -5.27
N ARG A 204 -14.61 -15.26 -4.34
CA ARG A 204 -15.01 -16.44 -3.55
C ARG A 204 -16.02 -16.14 -2.45
N GLY A 205 -16.38 -14.86 -2.25
CA GLY A 205 -17.34 -14.44 -1.21
C GLY A 205 -16.77 -14.54 0.21
N GLU A 206 -15.44 -14.51 0.38
CA GLU A 206 -14.83 -14.53 1.71
C GLU A 206 -15.13 -13.22 2.47
N LYS A 207 -15.45 -13.36 3.76
CA LYS A 207 -15.67 -12.20 4.62
C LYS A 207 -14.34 -11.55 4.98
N THR A 208 -14.22 -10.27 4.67
CA THR A 208 -13.01 -9.47 4.93
C THR A 208 -13.38 -8.08 5.43
N ALA A 209 -12.41 -7.34 5.95
CA ALA A 209 -12.56 -5.90 6.14
C ALA A 209 -12.50 -5.18 4.78
N LEU A 210 -13.38 -4.20 4.60
CA LEU A 210 -13.50 -3.42 3.37
C LEU A 210 -13.46 -1.92 3.69
N PRO A 211 -12.26 -1.35 3.96
CA PRO A 211 -12.11 0.10 4.12
C PRO A 211 -12.47 0.84 2.83
N ASP A 212 -12.74 2.15 2.92
CA ASP A 212 -12.99 2.97 1.73
C ASP A 212 -11.77 2.89 0.78
N ALA A 213 -11.95 2.69 -0.53
CA ALA A 213 -10.88 2.33 -1.45
C ALA A 213 -10.79 3.22 -2.70
N LEU A 214 -9.55 3.56 -3.11
CA LEU A 214 -9.24 4.15 -4.42
C LEU A 214 -8.24 3.26 -5.17
N PHE A 215 -8.60 2.87 -6.40
CA PHE A 215 -7.75 2.06 -7.27
C PHE A 215 -7.38 2.85 -8.53
N PHE A 216 -6.16 3.37 -8.58
CA PHE A 216 -5.65 4.11 -9.74
C PHE A 216 -4.91 3.18 -10.69
N GLN A 217 -5.19 3.29 -11.99
CA GLN A 217 -4.50 2.53 -13.03
C GLN A 217 -4.29 3.37 -14.29
N GLY A 218 -3.17 3.16 -14.97
CA GLY A 218 -2.96 3.68 -16.32
C GLY A 218 -3.63 2.78 -17.36
N GLU A 219 -4.36 3.37 -18.33
CA GLU A 219 -5.00 2.61 -19.41
C GLU A 219 -3.99 1.82 -20.26
N ALA A 220 -2.82 2.41 -20.50
CA ALA A 220 -1.74 1.81 -21.30
C ALA A 220 -0.72 1.05 -20.45
N ASP A 221 -1.11 0.55 -19.27
CA ASP A 221 -0.24 -0.24 -18.39
C ASP A 221 0.05 -1.62 -18.98
N PRO A 222 1.30 -1.92 -19.44
CA PRO A 222 1.61 -3.20 -20.04
C PRO A 222 1.90 -4.32 -19.03
N ARG A 223 1.86 -4.02 -17.72
CA ARG A 223 2.25 -4.94 -16.63
C ARG A 223 1.09 -5.53 -15.88
N LEU A 224 -0.12 -5.02 -16.11
CA LEU A 224 -1.36 -5.47 -15.49
C LEU A 224 -2.40 -5.76 -16.56
N PRO A 225 -3.37 -6.65 -16.30
CA PRO A 225 -4.61 -6.68 -17.08
C PRO A 225 -5.28 -5.31 -17.08
N ALA A 226 -5.81 -4.90 -18.22
CA ALA A 226 -6.31 -3.54 -18.44
C ALA A 226 -7.46 -3.16 -17.46
N ASP A 227 -8.25 -4.14 -17.06
CA ASP A 227 -9.46 -4.02 -16.24
C ASP A 227 -9.23 -4.27 -14.72
N THR A 228 -7.95 -4.41 -14.28
CA THR A 228 -7.63 -4.80 -12.89
C THR A 228 -8.27 -3.88 -11.85
N ALA A 229 -8.16 -2.55 -12.02
CA ALA A 229 -8.70 -1.60 -11.06
C ALA A 229 -10.23 -1.57 -11.07
N GLU A 230 -10.86 -1.64 -12.26
CA GLU A 230 -12.32 -1.64 -12.42
C GLU A 230 -12.94 -2.91 -11.87
N ASN A 231 -12.36 -4.09 -12.17
CA ASN A 231 -12.80 -5.37 -11.62
C ASN A 231 -12.70 -5.37 -10.10
N MET A 232 -11.58 -4.89 -9.55
CA MET A 232 -11.42 -4.82 -8.10
C MET A 232 -12.44 -3.90 -7.44
N ALA A 233 -12.72 -2.74 -8.01
CA ALA A 233 -13.75 -1.84 -7.48
C ALA A 233 -15.13 -2.49 -7.53
N SER A 234 -15.47 -3.17 -8.63
CA SER A 234 -16.74 -3.86 -8.80
C SER A 234 -16.97 -4.96 -7.75
N VAL A 235 -15.99 -5.83 -7.53
CA VAL A 235 -16.13 -6.91 -6.53
C VAL A 235 -16.09 -6.36 -5.10
N TRP A 236 -15.36 -5.26 -4.86
CA TRP A 236 -15.32 -4.58 -3.57
C TRP A 236 -16.69 -4.02 -3.19
N GLU A 237 -17.35 -3.35 -4.13
CA GLU A 237 -18.72 -2.82 -3.95
C GLU A 237 -19.75 -3.93 -3.82
N ALA A 238 -19.64 -5.00 -4.61
CA ALA A 238 -20.51 -6.18 -4.50
C ALA A 238 -20.39 -6.87 -3.13
N ALA A 239 -19.21 -6.81 -2.52
CA ALA A 239 -18.97 -7.31 -1.16
C ALA A 239 -19.43 -6.34 -0.05
N GLY A 240 -19.99 -5.17 -0.40
CA GLY A 240 -20.53 -4.18 0.53
C GLY A 240 -19.56 -3.07 0.95
N GLY A 241 -18.38 -3.00 0.37
CA GLY A 241 -17.41 -1.91 0.57
C GLY A 241 -17.73 -0.69 -0.28
N LYS A 242 -16.91 0.36 -0.15
CA LYS A 242 -16.93 1.54 -1.04
C LYS A 242 -15.62 1.62 -1.78
N ALA A 243 -15.68 1.61 -3.11
CA ALA A 243 -14.50 1.70 -3.94
C ALA A 243 -14.73 2.61 -5.14
N THR A 244 -13.64 3.18 -5.66
CA THR A 244 -13.65 3.93 -6.92
C THR A 244 -12.40 3.55 -7.71
N ALA A 245 -12.59 3.08 -8.95
CA ALA A 245 -11.51 2.92 -9.91
C ALA A 245 -11.33 4.22 -10.72
N ILE A 246 -10.09 4.65 -10.91
CA ILE A 246 -9.73 5.81 -11.69
C ILE A 246 -8.72 5.39 -12.76
N ILE A 247 -9.12 5.47 -14.03
CA ILE A 247 -8.30 5.08 -15.17
C ILE A 247 -7.78 6.32 -15.88
N TYR A 248 -6.46 6.47 -15.95
CA TYR A 248 -5.82 7.60 -16.64
C TYR A 248 -5.44 7.21 -18.06
N GLN A 249 -6.06 7.90 -19.01
CA GLN A 249 -5.94 7.66 -20.46
C GLN A 249 -4.48 7.83 -20.95
N GLY A 250 -3.93 6.80 -21.59
CA GLY A 250 -2.58 6.77 -22.13
C GLY A 250 -1.47 6.70 -21.09
N ALA A 251 -1.79 6.63 -19.79
CA ALA A 251 -0.83 6.46 -18.73
C ALA A 251 -0.32 5.01 -18.67
N GLY A 252 0.98 4.83 -18.41
CA GLY A 252 1.61 3.51 -18.23
C GLY A 252 1.65 3.08 -16.76
N HIS A 253 2.45 2.03 -16.49
CA HIS A 253 2.58 1.46 -15.15
C HIS A 253 3.22 2.40 -14.12
N SER A 254 4.18 3.20 -14.52
CA SER A 254 4.95 4.06 -13.61
C SER A 254 4.28 5.41 -13.41
N ILE A 255 3.93 5.76 -12.16
CA ILE A 255 3.33 7.05 -11.79
C ILE A 255 4.21 8.23 -12.26
N GLY A 256 5.53 8.09 -12.19
CA GLY A 256 6.46 9.12 -12.64
C GLY A 256 6.39 9.45 -14.14
N SER A 257 5.73 8.60 -14.95
CA SER A 257 5.50 8.82 -16.37
C SER A 257 4.11 9.40 -16.69
N TRP A 258 3.27 9.59 -15.68
CA TRP A 258 1.91 10.11 -15.88
C TRP A 258 1.93 11.59 -16.21
N ARG A 259 0.93 12.05 -16.95
CA ARG A 259 0.81 13.49 -17.27
C ARG A 259 0.65 14.29 -15.98
N LYS A 260 1.22 15.47 -15.94
CA LYS A 260 1.18 16.36 -14.77
C LYS A 260 -0.25 16.57 -14.22
N ARG A 261 -1.24 16.72 -15.13
CA ARG A 261 -2.65 16.88 -14.72
C ARG A 261 -3.20 15.64 -14.02
N ASP A 262 -2.84 14.43 -14.50
CA ASP A 262 -3.32 13.16 -13.96
C ASP A 262 -2.69 12.91 -12.58
N PHE A 263 -1.41 13.25 -12.43
CA PHE A 263 -0.72 13.23 -11.15
C PHE A 263 -1.35 14.20 -10.14
N SER A 264 -1.69 15.43 -10.57
CA SER A 264 -2.37 16.42 -9.71
C SER A 264 -3.77 15.96 -9.30
N ASP A 265 -4.58 15.41 -10.23
CA ASP A 265 -5.91 14.85 -9.93
C ASP A 265 -5.81 13.70 -8.92
N MET A 266 -4.82 12.82 -9.08
CA MET A 266 -4.57 11.73 -8.15
C MET A 266 -4.28 12.26 -6.73
N LEU A 267 -3.42 13.25 -6.59
CA LEU A 267 -3.09 13.86 -5.30
C LEU A 267 -4.32 14.50 -4.63
N GLU A 268 -5.18 15.17 -5.40
CA GLU A 268 -6.41 15.77 -4.85
C GLU A 268 -7.40 14.69 -4.38
N ARG A 269 -7.56 13.60 -5.11
CA ARG A 269 -8.42 12.47 -4.71
C ARG A 269 -7.89 11.77 -3.47
N ILE A 270 -6.58 11.54 -3.37
CA ILE A 270 -5.91 11.01 -2.17
C ILE A 270 -6.19 11.93 -0.99
N SER A 271 -5.96 13.22 -1.15
CA SER A 271 -6.20 14.22 -0.10
C SER A 271 -7.66 14.23 0.34
N SER A 272 -8.59 14.24 -0.59
CA SER A 272 -10.03 14.21 -0.29
C SER A 272 -10.41 12.97 0.51
N LEU A 273 -9.95 11.77 0.12
CA LEU A 273 -10.25 10.54 0.85
C LEU A 273 -9.68 10.59 2.28
N CYS A 274 -8.41 10.94 2.44
CA CYS A 274 -7.74 10.98 3.75
C CYS A 274 -8.40 11.97 4.73
N HIS A 275 -8.91 13.09 4.24
CA HIS A 275 -9.55 14.12 5.07
C HIS A 275 -11.03 13.89 5.30
N SER A 276 -11.73 13.09 4.45
CA SER A 276 -13.18 12.85 4.55
C SER A 276 -13.58 11.74 5.52
N THR A 277 -12.67 10.90 5.96
CA THR A 277 -12.94 9.69 6.78
C THR A 277 -13.33 9.97 8.24
N VAL A 278 -13.70 11.21 8.59
CA VAL A 278 -14.01 11.64 9.99
C VAL A 278 -15.46 11.38 10.42
N ASN A 279 -16.38 10.98 9.54
CA ASN A 279 -17.83 10.97 9.84
C ASN A 279 -18.47 9.57 9.84
N LYS A 280 -17.92 8.60 10.57
CA LYS A 280 -18.65 7.37 10.91
C LYS A 280 -18.43 6.98 12.38
N VAL A 281 -19.03 7.76 13.28
CA VAL A 281 -19.37 7.31 14.63
C VAL A 281 -20.86 7.02 14.68
#